data_9d2cc46be63a167a5908b44ef9570512
#
_entry.id   9d2cc46be63a167a5908b44ef9570512
#
_cell.length_a   1.000
_cell.length_b   1.000
_cell.length_c   1.000
_cell.angle_alpha   90.00
_cell.angle_beta   90.00
_cell.angle_gamma   90.00
#
_symmetry.space_group_name_H-M   'P 1'
#
loop_
_entity.id
_entity.type
_entity.pdbx_description
1 polymer ?
#
loop_
_entity_poly.entity_id
_entity_poly.type
_entity_poly.pdbx_seq_one_letter_code
_entity_poly.pdbx_strand_id
1 'polypeptide(L)'
;MEDYIVRATAANNQIRAFATTTREMVETAREHHNTSPVATAALGRLLSAGAMMGSMMKNDTDMLTLQIRGDGPLGGITVTADSKANVKGYVNNPDVLLPAKNGKLDVGGAVGIGLLQVIKDMGLKEPYSGQTILVSSEIAEDLTYYFANSEQVPSSVGLGVLMNKNNTVRRAGGFIIQLMPFAQEETIARLEENLKNVTSVTELLDQGYTPQQLLEELLAGLDLEITDTIPTRFYCNCSKERVEKAIVSVGKKEIQKMIDDGEEIEVKCHFCNAAYKYSVDELKEIIKRSK
;
A
#
# COMPACT_ATOMS: atom_id res chain seq x y z
N MET A 1 0.90 4.86 19.21
CA MET A 1 2.34 4.63 18.88
C MET A 1 2.45 5.01 17.43
N GLU A 2 3.34 5.90 17.06
CA GLU A 2 3.47 6.34 15.66
C GLU A 2 3.90 5.17 14.77
N ASP A 3 3.39 5.14 13.53
CA ASP A 3 3.76 4.13 12.55
C ASP A 3 5.13 4.45 11.96
N TYR A 4 5.95 3.42 11.77
CA TYR A 4 7.28 3.58 11.21
C TYR A 4 7.78 2.29 10.53
N ILE A 5 8.79 2.47 9.68
CA ILE A 5 9.50 1.40 8.99
C ILE A 5 10.90 1.30 9.58
N VAL A 6 11.35 0.08 9.81
CA VAL A 6 12.76 -0.23 10.08
C VAL A 6 13.38 -0.82 8.83
N ARG A 7 14.52 -0.28 8.45
CA ARG A 7 15.40 -0.87 7.44
C ARG A 7 16.56 -1.58 8.11
N ALA A 8 16.94 -2.70 7.59
CA ALA A 8 18.03 -3.48 8.13
C ALA A 8 18.77 -4.26 7.03
N THR A 9 19.99 -4.66 7.35
CA THR A 9 20.75 -5.69 6.64
C THR A 9 21.07 -6.83 7.60
N ALA A 10 21.40 -7.99 7.04
CA ALA A 10 21.85 -9.13 7.83
C ALA A 10 22.85 -9.99 7.04
N ALA A 11 23.55 -10.88 7.76
CA ALA A 11 24.53 -11.82 7.20
C ALA A 11 25.54 -11.11 6.27
N ASN A 12 26.21 -10.06 6.78
CA ASN A 12 27.18 -9.26 6.01
C ASN A 12 26.61 -8.72 4.68
N ASN A 13 25.44 -8.08 4.74
CA ASN A 13 24.69 -7.52 3.60
C ASN A 13 24.20 -8.55 2.57
N GLN A 14 24.16 -9.84 2.89
CA GLN A 14 23.54 -10.85 2.04
C GLN A 14 22.01 -10.78 2.05
N ILE A 15 21.44 -10.13 3.08
CA ILE A 15 20.01 -9.91 3.25
C ILE A 15 19.75 -8.42 3.41
N ARG A 16 18.71 -7.93 2.73
CA ARG A 16 18.09 -6.64 2.96
C ARG A 16 16.70 -6.86 3.52
N ALA A 17 16.35 -6.17 4.59
CA ALA A 17 15.08 -6.36 5.27
C ALA A 17 14.39 -5.04 5.62
N PHE A 18 13.06 -5.08 5.61
CA PHE A 18 12.17 -4.00 6.00
C PHE A 18 11.07 -4.59 6.88
N ALA A 19 10.74 -3.90 7.96
CA ALA A 19 9.54 -4.21 8.75
C ALA A 19 8.83 -2.93 9.14
N THR A 20 7.52 -2.99 9.34
CA THR A 20 6.70 -1.82 9.63
C THR A 20 5.53 -2.14 10.54
N THR A 21 5.13 -1.16 11.37
CA THR A 21 3.79 -1.04 11.91
C THR A 21 3.04 0.04 11.14
N THR A 22 1.76 -0.18 10.86
CA THR A 22 0.93 0.72 10.02
C THR A 22 -0.50 0.85 10.56
N ARG A 23 -0.69 0.68 11.85
CA ARG A 23 -2.00 0.70 12.48
C ARG A 23 -2.73 2.02 12.26
N GLU A 24 -2.06 3.15 12.52
CA GLU A 24 -2.65 4.48 12.38
C GLU A 24 -2.91 4.83 10.90
N MET A 25 -1.99 4.45 10.01
CA MET A 25 -2.13 4.62 8.56
C MET A 25 -3.36 3.89 8.03
N VAL A 26 -3.54 2.62 8.42
CA VAL A 26 -4.65 1.79 7.95
C VAL A 26 -5.97 2.24 8.57
N GLU A 27 -5.98 2.65 9.84
CA GLU A 27 -7.17 3.23 10.47
C GLU A 27 -7.60 4.52 9.80
N THR A 28 -6.65 5.41 9.48
CA THR A 28 -6.93 6.65 8.73
C THR A 28 -7.55 6.34 7.35
N ALA A 29 -7.02 5.35 6.64
CA ALA A 29 -7.61 4.92 5.36
C ALA A 29 -9.02 4.35 5.54
N ARG A 30 -9.23 3.53 6.58
CA ARG A 30 -10.54 2.97 6.93
C ARG A 30 -11.57 4.08 7.20
N GLU A 31 -11.19 5.08 7.98
CA GLU A 31 -12.06 6.22 8.29
C GLU A 31 -12.41 7.04 7.06
N HIS A 32 -11.42 7.37 6.22
CA HIS A 32 -11.64 8.13 4.99
C HIS A 32 -12.60 7.46 4.02
N HIS A 33 -12.53 6.14 3.91
CA HIS A 33 -13.30 5.38 2.93
C HIS A 33 -14.44 4.58 3.55
N ASN A 34 -14.57 4.59 4.89
CA ASN A 34 -15.54 3.79 5.65
C ASN A 34 -15.53 2.32 5.23
N THR A 35 -14.34 1.73 5.12
CA THR A 35 -14.17 0.37 4.59
C THR A 35 -14.69 -0.69 5.56
N SER A 36 -15.29 -1.73 5.01
CA SER A 36 -15.65 -2.98 5.72
C SER A 36 -14.39 -3.70 6.24
N PRO A 37 -14.51 -4.66 7.17
CA PRO A 37 -13.35 -5.37 7.71
C PRO A 37 -12.46 -6.03 6.65
N VAL A 38 -13.04 -6.70 5.65
CA VAL A 38 -12.27 -7.38 4.60
C VAL A 38 -11.64 -6.38 3.63
N ALA A 39 -12.34 -5.30 3.29
CA ALA A 39 -11.79 -4.22 2.47
C ALA A 39 -10.65 -3.49 3.19
N THR A 40 -10.80 -3.25 4.51
CA THR A 40 -9.73 -2.68 5.36
C THR A 40 -8.51 -3.60 5.39
N ALA A 41 -8.71 -4.91 5.53
CA ALA A 41 -7.60 -5.86 5.56
C ALA A 41 -6.86 -5.90 4.22
N ALA A 42 -7.57 -5.93 3.11
CA ALA A 42 -6.96 -5.91 1.77
C ALA A 42 -6.20 -4.60 1.50
N LEU A 43 -6.85 -3.44 1.72
CA LEU A 43 -6.23 -2.13 1.55
C LEU A 43 -5.02 -1.94 2.48
N GLY A 44 -5.15 -2.32 3.75
CA GLY A 44 -4.10 -2.16 4.74
C GLY A 44 -2.86 -3.00 4.46
N ARG A 45 -3.01 -4.23 3.97
CA ARG A 45 -1.88 -5.04 3.49
C ARG A 45 -1.13 -4.33 2.36
N LEU A 46 -1.85 -3.82 1.37
CA LEU A 46 -1.23 -3.13 0.24
C LEU A 46 -0.61 -1.78 0.63
N LEU A 47 -1.22 -1.04 1.59
CA LEU A 47 -0.66 0.19 2.17
C LEU A 47 0.66 -0.10 2.89
N SER A 48 0.71 -1.16 3.70
CA SER A 48 1.94 -1.58 4.41
C SER A 48 3.06 -1.95 3.44
N ALA A 49 2.73 -2.71 2.38
CA ALA A 49 3.67 -3.01 1.31
C ALA A 49 4.13 -1.74 0.59
N GLY A 50 3.20 -0.85 0.26
CA GLY A 50 3.48 0.45 -0.38
C GLY A 50 4.42 1.31 0.44
N ALA A 51 4.26 1.36 1.76
CA ALA A 51 5.16 2.07 2.68
C ALA A 51 6.59 1.55 2.59
N MET A 52 6.78 0.25 2.74
CA MET A 52 8.10 -0.38 2.66
C MET A 52 8.72 -0.22 1.26
N MET A 53 7.97 -0.53 0.21
CA MET A 53 8.46 -0.43 -1.17
C MET A 53 8.71 1.03 -1.60
N GLY A 54 7.88 1.98 -1.18
CA GLY A 54 8.11 3.41 -1.38
C GLY A 54 9.43 3.86 -0.75
N SER A 55 9.69 3.41 0.48
CA SER A 55 10.95 3.70 1.17
C SER A 55 12.20 3.12 0.45
N MET A 56 12.06 2.19 -0.49
CA MET A 56 13.16 1.68 -1.33
C MET A 56 13.51 2.62 -2.50
N MET A 57 12.64 3.58 -2.82
CA MET A 57 12.90 4.58 -3.87
C MET A 57 14.04 5.50 -3.45
N LYS A 58 14.77 6.04 -4.43
CA LYS A 58 16.05 6.73 -4.15
C LYS A 58 15.94 8.25 -4.12
N ASN A 59 15.08 8.82 -4.98
CA ASN A 59 15.00 10.27 -5.14
C ASN A 59 13.72 10.80 -4.48
N ASP A 60 13.75 12.01 -3.97
CA ASP A 60 12.62 12.68 -3.30
C ASP A 60 11.38 12.84 -4.19
N THR A 61 11.54 12.79 -5.50
CA THR A 61 10.47 12.92 -6.49
C THR A 61 9.94 11.58 -6.97
N ASP A 62 10.59 10.48 -6.60
CA ASP A 62 10.18 9.15 -7.04
C ASP A 62 8.82 8.77 -6.43
N MET A 63 7.98 8.14 -7.24
CA MET A 63 6.65 7.70 -6.86
C MET A 63 6.45 6.23 -7.21
N LEU A 64 5.95 5.48 -6.26
CA LEU A 64 5.51 4.10 -6.44
C LEU A 64 3.99 4.07 -6.55
N THR A 65 3.46 3.28 -7.49
CA THR A 65 2.04 2.91 -7.53
C THR A 65 1.90 1.40 -7.57
N LEU A 66 1.13 0.86 -6.63
CA LEU A 66 0.71 -0.55 -6.59
C LEU A 66 -0.77 -0.62 -6.98
N GLN A 67 -1.09 -1.43 -7.98
CA GLN A 67 -2.44 -1.65 -8.44
C GLN A 67 -2.79 -3.13 -8.44
N ILE A 68 -3.86 -3.49 -7.77
CA ILE A 68 -4.47 -4.82 -7.86
C ILE A 68 -5.77 -4.67 -8.64
N ARG A 69 -5.93 -5.46 -9.70
CA ARG A 69 -7.16 -5.59 -10.48
C ARG A 69 -7.60 -7.03 -10.43
N GLY A 70 -8.64 -7.29 -9.65
CA GLY A 70 -9.22 -8.62 -9.50
C GLY A 70 -10.67 -8.65 -9.94
N ASP A 71 -11.18 -9.84 -10.20
CA ASP A 71 -12.58 -10.08 -10.56
C ASP A 71 -13.49 -10.28 -9.32
N GLY A 72 -12.90 -10.22 -8.13
CA GLY A 72 -13.64 -10.30 -6.87
C GLY A 72 -14.41 -9.02 -6.55
N PRO A 73 -15.28 -9.07 -5.53
CA PRO A 73 -16.21 -7.97 -5.21
C PRO A 73 -15.54 -6.65 -4.80
N LEU A 74 -14.26 -6.62 -4.41
CA LEU A 74 -13.52 -5.38 -4.18
C LEU A 74 -13.30 -4.55 -5.45
N GLY A 75 -13.29 -5.17 -6.63
CA GLY A 75 -13.14 -4.51 -7.93
C GLY A 75 -11.77 -3.88 -8.19
N GLY A 76 -10.88 -3.90 -7.22
CA GLY A 76 -9.51 -3.40 -7.31
C GLY A 76 -9.07 -2.55 -6.13
N ILE A 77 -7.74 -2.41 -5.99
CA ILE A 77 -7.08 -1.63 -4.96
C ILE A 77 -5.96 -0.81 -5.62
N THR A 78 -5.86 0.46 -5.28
CA THR A 78 -4.77 1.32 -5.73
C THR A 78 -4.10 1.98 -4.53
N VAL A 79 -2.78 1.87 -4.46
CA VAL A 79 -1.94 2.49 -3.44
C VAL A 79 -0.81 3.25 -4.12
N THR A 80 -0.52 4.47 -3.66
CA THR A 80 0.67 5.22 -4.05
C THR A 80 1.51 5.55 -2.84
N ALA A 81 2.83 5.50 -2.99
CA ALA A 81 3.78 5.87 -1.96
C ALA A 81 4.93 6.70 -2.54
N ASP A 82 5.46 7.62 -1.76
CA ASP A 82 6.69 8.35 -2.10
C ASP A 82 7.91 7.74 -1.39
N SER A 83 9.09 8.25 -1.69
CA SER A 83 10.37 7.82 -1.10
C SER A 83 10.48 8.13 0.40
N LYS A 84 9.62 9.00 0.94
CA LYS A 84 9.54 9.37 2.35
C LYS A 84 8.52 8.53 3.12
N ALA A 85 8.03 7.45 2.50
CA ALA A 85 7.02 6.56 3.06
C ALA A 85 5.68 7.25 3.43
N ASN A 86 5.33 8.35 2.75
CA ASN A 86 3.98 8.87 2.77
C ASN A 86 3.13 8.04 1.82
N VAL A 87 2.03 7.49 2.30
CA VAL A 87 1.23 6.52 1.56
C VAL A 87 -0.23 6.97 1.50
N LYS A 88 -0.88 6.70 0.40
CA LYS A 88 -2.34 6.85 0.24
C LYS A 88 -2.88 5.75 -0.67
N GLY A 89 -4.13 5.40 -0.48
CA GLY A 89 -4.74 4.35 -1.30
C GLY A 89 -6.22 4.24 -1.07
N TYR A 90 -6.88 3.49 -1.93
CA TYR A 90 -8.31 3.22 -1.87
C TYR A 90 -8.64 1.85 -2.48
N VAL A 91 -9.83 1.36 -2.16
CA VAL A 91 -10.48 0.22 -2.82
C VAL A 91 -11.65 0.73 -3.66
N ASN A 92 -11.95 0.05 -4.78
CA ASN A 92 -13.06 0.47 -5.64
C ASN A 92 -14.41 0.27 -4.96
N ASN A 93 -14.58 -0.84 -4.23
CA ASN A 93 -15.79 -1.11 -3.45
C ASN A 93 -15.44 -1.29 -1.96
N PRO A 94 -15.68 -0.28 -1.12
CA PRO A 94 -15.34 -0.31 0.29
C PRO A 94 -16.30 -1.16 1.15
N ASP A 95 -17.52 -1.43 0.69
CA ASP A 95 -18.61 -1.99 1.49
C ASP A 95 -18.72 -3.52 1.36
N VAL A 96 -17.70 -4.20 0.82
CA VAL A 96 -17.71 -5.64 0.60
C VAL A 96 -17.81 -6.39 1.93
N LEU A 97 -18.78 -7.30 2.04
CA LEU A 97 -18.93 -8.20 3.16
C LEU A 97 -18.82 -9.64 2.67
N LEU A 98 -17.89 -10.38 3.23
CA LEU A 98 -17.72 -11.82 2.99
C LEU A 98 -17.67 -12.56 4.32
N PRO A 99 -18.19 -13.80 4.36
CA PRO A 99 -18.03 -14.66 5.54
C PRO A 99 -16.54 -14.96 5.75
N ALA A 100 -16.17 -15.11 7.03
CA ALA A 100 -14.80 -15.52 7.36
C ALA A 100 -14.51 -16.93 6.79
N LYS A 101 -13.30 -17.11 6.28
CA LYS A 101 -12.79 -18.37 5.77
C LYS A 101 -11.65 -18.84 6.69
N ASN A 102 -11.79 -20.06 7.23
CA ASN A 102 -10.81 -20.62 8.18
C ASN A 102 -10.52 -19.71 9.38
N GLY A 103 -11.56 -19.00 9.90
CA GLY A 103 -11.41 -18.08 11.02
C GLY A 103 -10.71 -16.75 10.71
N LYS A 104 -10.40 -16.46 9.43
CA LYS A 104 -9.77 -15.22 8.96
C LYS A 104 -10.67 -14.48 7.97
N LEU A 105 -10.43 -13.18 7.80
CA LEU A 105 -11.07 -12.39 6.75
C LEU A 105 -10.65 -12.95 5.38
N ASP A 106 -11.60 -13.22 4.50
CA ASP A 106 -11.35 -13.80 3.16
C ASP A 106 -10.90 -12.73 2.17
N VAL A 107 -9.66 -12.28 2.32
CA VAL A 107 -9.06 -11.26 1.44
C VAL A 107 -8.91 -11.81 0.03
N GLY A 108 -8.46 -13.06 -0.12
CA GLY A 108 -8.32 -13.69 -1.42
C GLY A 108 -9.65 -13.77 -2.18
N GLY A 109 -10.75 -14.15 -1.50
CA GLY A 109 -12.09 -14.14 -2.09
C GLY A 109 -12.61 -12.74 -2.43
N ALA A 110 -12.23 -11.74 -1.63
CA ALA A 110 -12.62 -10.35 -1.88
C ALA A 110 -11.89 -9.74 -3.09
N VAL A 111 -10.62 -10.07 -3.30
CA VAL A 111 -9.79 -9.63 -4.43
C VAL A 111 -10.11 -10.42 -5.70
N GLY A 112 -10.22 -11.75 -5.60
CA GLY A 112 -10.47 -12.62 -6.75
C GLY A 112 -9.25 -12.85 -7.63
N ILE A 113 -9.44 -13.46 -8.79
CA ILE A 113 -8.40 -13.71 -9.79
C ILE A 113 -8.07 -12.41 -10.53
N GLY A 114 -6.78 -12.15 -10.78
CA GLY A 114 -6.41 -10.89 -11.43
C GLY A 114 -4.94 -10.65 -11.57
N LEU A 115 -4.57 -9.38 -11.55
CA LEU A 115 -3.23 -8.89 -11.83
C LEU A 115 -2.77 -7.92 -10.73
N LEU A 116 -1.50 -8.03 -10.38
CA LEU A 116 -0.75 -7.03 -9.64
C LEU A 116 0.11 -6.25 -10.62
N GLN A 117 -0.01 -4.93 -10.62
CA GLN A 117 0.85 -4.01 -11.37
C GLN A 117 1.62 -3.12 -10.41
N VAL A 118 2.92 -2.99 -10.65
CA VAL A 118 3.83 -2.11 -9.91
C VAL A 118 4.42 -1.10 -10.87
N ILE A 119 4.15 0.19 -10.61
CA ILE A 119 4.63 1.30 -11.44
C ILE A 119 5.59 2.13 -10.60
N LYS A 120 6.80 2.34 -11.10
CA LYS A 120 7.83 3.18 -10.48
C LYS A 120 8.08 4.38 -11.39
N ASP A 121 7.60 5.56 -10.99
CA ASP A 121 7.91 6.82 -11.65
C ASP A 121 9.17 7.41 -11.01
N MET A 122 10.26 7.37 -11.74
CA MET A 122 11.59 7.84 -11.32
C MET A 122 12.01 9.10 -12.09
N GLY A 123 11.04 9.84 -12.63
CA GLY A 123 11.30 11.04 -13.43
C GLY A 123 11.90 10.77 -14.81
N LEU A 124 11.83 9.53 -15.28
CA LEU A 124 12.25 9.16 -16.64
C LEU A 124 11.14 9.47 -17.64
N LYS A 125 11.48 9.42 -18.95
CA LYS A 125 10.50 9.67 -20.03
C LYS A 125 9.25 8.81 -19.92
N GLU A 126 9.43 7.55 -19.50
CA GLU A 126 8.36 6.62 -19.22
C GLU A 126 8.60 5.95 -17.86
N PRO A 127 7.57 5.77 -17.03
CA PRO A 127 7.72 5.05 -15.77
C PRO A 127 8.00 3.57 -16.05
N TYR A 128 8.79 2.95 -15.17
CA TYR A 128 8.92 1.49 -15.16
C TYR A 128 7.59 0.87 -14.74
N SER A 129 7.13 -0.16 -15.45
CA SER A 129 5.92 -0.90 -15.09
C SER A 129 6.17 -2.39 -15.16
N GLY A 130 6.05 -3.08 -14.02
CA GLY A 130 6.04 -4.53 -13.91
C GLY A 130 4.63 -5.04 -13.62
N GLN A 131 4.28 -6.21 -14.16
CA GLN A 131 2.97 -6.82 -13.97
C GLN A 131 3.09 -8.32 -13.80
N THR A 132 2.32 -8.89 -12.86
CA THR A 132 2.22 -10.33 -12.63
C THR A 132 0.77 -10.74 -12.38
N ILE A 133 0.47 -12.02 -12.58
CA ILE A 133 -0.79 -12.60 -12.12
C ILE A 133 -0.83 -12.64 -10.61
N LEU A 134 -2.02 -12.60 -10.03
CA LEU A 134 -2.24 -12.93 -8.62
C LEU A 134 -2.20 -14.45 -8.46
N VAL A 135 -1.34 -14.94 -7.56
CA VAL A 135 -1.19 -16.39 -7.33
C VAL A 135 -2.10 -16.91 -6.21
N SER A 136 -2.38 -16.07 -5.23
CA SER A 136 -3.30 -16.41 -4.13
C SER A 136 -4.33 -15.32 -3.83
N SER A 137 -4.09 -14.10 -4.32
CA SER A 137 -4.89 -12.90 -4.01
C SER A 137 -4.87 -12.47 -2.53
N GLU A 138 -3.93 -13.04 -1.74
CA GLU A 138 -3.68 -12.69 -0.34
C GLU A 138 -2.69 -11.53 -0.18
N ILE A 139 -2.25 -10.93 -1.30
CA ILE A 139 -1.38 -9.75 -1.43
C ILE A 139 0.08 -10.03 -1.05
N ALA A 140 0.37 -10.63 0.11
CA ALA A 140 1.74 -10.92 0.53
C ALA A 140 2.42 -11.95 -0.39
N GLU A 141 1.75 -13.04 -0.70
CA GLU A 141 2.24 -14.08 -1.61
C GLU A 141 2.34 -13.55 -3.05
N ASP A 142 1.39 -12.71 -3.46
CA ASP A 142 1.38 -12.09 -4.79
C ASP A 142 2.58 -11.14 -4.97
N LEU A 143 2.94 -10.39 -3.93
CA LEU A 143 4.13 -9.54 -3.91
C LEU A 143 5.43 -10.36 -3.87
N THR A 144 5.44 -11.47 -3.11
CA THR A 144 6.57 -12.42 -3.13
C THR A 144 6.80 -12.95 -4.55
N TYR A 145 5.72 -13.35 -5.23
CA TYR A 145 5.76 -13.81 -6.61
C TYR A 145 6.22 -12.69 -7.57
N TYR A 146 5.73 -11.46 -7.37
CA TYR A 146 6.15 -10.30 -8.16
C TYR A 146 7.66 -10.04 -8.04
N PHE A 147 8.21 -10.02 -6.84
CA PHE A 147 9.64 -9.81 -6.64
C PHE A 147 10.48 -10.89 -7.31
N ALA A 148 10.08 -12.15 -7.20
CA ALA A 148 10.81 -13.25 -7.80
C ALA A 148 10.75 -13.23 -9.34
N ASN A 149 9.58 -12.97 -9.92
CA ASN A 149 9.36 -13.13 -11.36
C ASN A 149 9.57 -11.84 -12.16
N SER A 150 9.25 -10.68 -11.61
CA SER A 150 9.36 -9.39 -12.31
C SER A 150 10.66 -8.66 -11.97
N GLU A 151 11.04 -8.62 -10.70
CA GLU A 151 12.28 -7.95 -10.26
C GLU A 151 13.48 -8.91 -10.18
N GLN A 152 13.27 -10.21 -10.26
CA GLN A 152 14.29 -11.26 -10.14
C GLN A 152 15.06 -11.19 -8.81
N VAL A 153 14.36 -10.79 -7.74
CA VAL A 153 14.89 -10.69 -6.38
C VAL A 153 14.15 -11.71 -5.50
N PRO A 154 14.79 -12.81 -5.09
CA PRO A 154 14.19 -13.75 -4.16
C PRO A 154 13.80 -13.02 -2.87
N SER A 155 12.52 -13.07 -2.53
CA SER A 155 11.97 -12.29 -1.43
C SER A 155 10.97 -13.10 -0.61
N SER A 156 10.81 -12.74 0.65
CA SER A 156 9.71 -13.17 1.50
C SER A 156 8.95 -11.95 1.97
N VAL A 157 7.63 -11.96 1.79
CA VAL A 157 6.74 -10.88 2.20
C VAL A 157 5.72 -11.41 3.19
N GLY A 158 5.60 -10.77 4.34
CA GLY A 158 4.56 -11.05 5.31
C GLY A 158 3.79 -9.77 5.61
N LEU A 159 2.46 -9.81 5.46
CA LEU A 159 1.57 -8.65 5.68
C LEU A 159 0.39 -9.08 6.53
N GLY A 160 -0.04 -8.21 7.43
CA GLY A 160 -1.18 -8.52 8.29
C GLY A 160 -1.96 -7.30 8.72
N VAL A 161 -3.28 -7.47 8.81
CA VAL A 161 -4.21 -6.51 9.41
C VAL A 161 -5.17 -7.27 10.32
N LEU A 162 -5.24 -6.89 11.57
CA LEU A 162 -6.14 -7.45 12.56
C LEU A 162 -7.19 -6.39 12.93
N MET A 163 -8.47 -6.77 12.81
CA MET A 163 -9.60 -5.89 13.10
C MET A 163 -10.20 -6.18 14.48
N ASN A 164 -10.66 -5.14 15.14
CA ASN A 164 -11.53 -5.25 16.30
C ASN A 164 -12.98 -5.57 15.87
N LYS A 165 -13.79 -6.06 16.81
CA LYS A 165 -15.22 -6.37 16.56
C LYS A 165 -16.05 -5.13 16.17
N ASN A 166 -15.63 -3.94 16.55
CA ASN A 166 -16.27 -2.66 16.21
C ASN A 166 -15.79 -2.06 14.89
N ASN A 167 -15.15 -2.85 14.03
CA ASN A 167 -14.61 -2.43 12.73
C ASN A 167 -13.51 -1.34 12.82
N THR A 168 -12.73 -1.32 13.90
CA THR A 168 -11.51 -0.50 13.98
C THR A 168 -10.27 -1.37 13.79
N VAL A 169 -9.16 -0.79 13.33
CA VAL A 169 -7.90 -1.51 13.16
C VAL A 169 -7.26 -1.75 14.53
N ARG A 170 -7.05 -3.01 14.87
CA ARG A 170 -6.35 -3.40 16.10
C ARG A 170 -4.84 -3.39 15.92
N ARG A 171 -4.36 -4.04 14.85
CA ARG A 171 -2.95 -4.12 14.44
C ARG A 171 -2.85 -4.12 12.92
N ALA A 172 -1.79 -3.52 12.39
CA ALA A 172 -1.44 -3.62 10.98
C ALA A 172 0.06 -3.47 10.83
N GLY A 173 0.64 -4.12 9.84
CA GLY A 173 2.06 -4.07 9.54
C GLY A 173 2.53 -5.28 8.74
N GLY A 174 3.84 -5.43 8.69
CA GLY A 174 4.45 -6.53 7.95
C GLY A 174 5.94 -6.40 7.77
N PHE A 175 6.47 -7.24 6.89
CA PHE A 175 7.87 -7.24 6.53
C PHE A 175 8.08 -7.56 5.04
N ILE A 176 9.23 -7.15 4.52
CA ILE A 176 9.80 -7.58 3.24
C ILE A 176 11.26 -7.94 3.51
N ILE A 177 11.64 -9.17 3.22
CA ILE A 177 13.02 -9.66 3.32
C ILE A 177 13.46 -10.07 1.93
N GLN A 178 14.64 -9.66 1.51
CA GLN A 178 15.18 -9.88 0.17
C GLN A 178 16.59 -10.44 0.23
N LEU A 179 16.84 -11.51 -0.53
CA LEU A 179 18.17 -12.05 -0.71
C LEU A 179 18.95 -11.26 -1.76
N MET A 180 20.20 -10.94 -1.45
CA MET A 180 21.11 -10.31 -2.41
C MET A 180 21.73 -11.36 -3.34
N PRO A 181 22.17 -10.98 -4.55
CA PRO A 181 22.65 -11.96 -5.56
C PRO A 181 23.84 -12.83 -5.13
N PHE A 182 24.56 -12.44 -4.07
CA PHE A 182 25.72 -13.15 -3.52
C PHE A 182 25.40 -13.90 -2.21
N ALA A 183 24.11 -14.07 -1.88
CA ALA A 183 23.72 -14.79 -0.67
C ALA A 183 24.17 -16.25 -0.73
N GLN A 184 24.80 -16.69 0.35
CA GLN A 184 25.33 -18.06 0.50
C GLN A 184 24.22 -19.03 0.90
N GLU A 185 24.38 -20.30 0.54
CA GLU A 185 23.39 -21.33 0.85
C GLU A 185 23.09 -21.50 2.35
N GLU A 186 24.10 -21.32 3.19
CA GLU A 186 23.92 -21.36 4.65
C GLU A 186 23.04 -20.23 5.17
N THR A 187 23.21 -19.02 4.62
CA THR A 187 22.36 -17.85 4.93
C THR A 187 20.92 -18.10 4.49
N ILE A 188 20.74 -18.66 3.29
CA ILE A 188 19.40 -18.96 2.74
C ILE A 188 18.71 -20.02 3.62
N ALA A 189 19.40 -21.12 3.92
CA ALA A 189 18.85 -22.20 4.73
C ALA A 189 18.45 -21.72 6.14
N ARG A 190 19.29 -20.89 6.76
CA ARG A 190 18.99 -20.32 8.08
C ARG A 190 17.78 -19.39 8.04
N LEU A 191 17.68 -18.53 7.02
CA LEU A 191 16.52 -17.65 6.82
C LEU A 191 15.25 -18.48 6.61
N GLU A 192 15.27 -19.50 5.79
CA GLU A 192 14.12 -20.37 5.56
C GLU A 192 13.66 -21.08 6.83
N GLU A 193 14.60 -21.53 7.67
CA GLU A 193 14.29 -22.12 8.97
C GLU A 193 13.57 -21.12 9.88
N ASN A 194 14.09 -19.90 10.00
CA ASN A 194 13.47 -18.84 10.80
C ASN A 194 12.06 -18.49 10.30
N LEU A 195 11.88 -18.35 8.98
CA LEU A 195 10.60 -18.03 8.38
C LEU A 195 9.52 -19.10 8.62
N LYS A 196 9.91 -20.39 8.67
CA LYS A 196 8.98 -21.49 9.00
C LYS A 196 8.43 -21.41 10.42
N ASN A 197 9.19 -20.82 11.34
CA ASN A 197 8.79 -20.67 12.75
C ASN A 197 7.81 -19.50 12.96
N VAL A 198 7.73 -18.56 12.02
CA VAL A 198 6.80 -17.42 12.10
C VAL A 198 5.53 -17.75 11.33
N THR A 199 4.52 -18.20 12.05
CA THR A 199 3.23 -18.64 11.47
C THR A 199 2.28 -17.49 11.14
N SER A 200 2.40 -16.36 11.84
CA SER A 200 1.48 -15.23 11.68
C SER A 200 2.09 -13.90 12.09
N VAL A 201 2.22 -12.99 11.13
CA VAL A 201 2.64 -11.59 11.39
C VAL A 201 1.67 -10.88 12.35
N THR A 202 0.38 -11.09 12.18
CA THR A 202 -0.63 -10.46 13.04
C THR A 202 -0.57 -10.92 14.49
N GLU A 203 -0.18 -12.16 14.76
CA GLU A 203 0.02 -12.65 16.13
C GLU A 203 1.20 -11.97 16.80
N LEU A 204 2.33 -11.82 16.11
CA LEU A 204 3.50 -11.10 16.64
C LEU A 204 3.16 -9.64 16.91
N LEU A 205 2.51 -8.96 15.98
CA LEU A 205 2.07 -7.58 16.17
C LEU A 205 1.07 -7.44 17.33
N ASP A 206 0.19 -8.43 17.53
CA ASP A 206 -0.79 -8.43 18.63
C ASP A 206 -0.16 -8.67 19.99
N GLN A 207 0.92 -9.42 20.04
CA GLN A 207 1.78 -9.57 21.22
C GLN A 207 2.60 -8.31 21.53
N GLY A 208 2.55 -7.28 20.67
CA GLY A 208 3.21 -5.99 20.87
C GLY A 208 4.61 -5.89 20.27
N TYR A 209 4.97 -6.81 19.39
CA TYR A 209 6.26 -6.73 18.68
C TYR A 209 6.38 -5.42 17.91
N THR A 210 7.51 -4.76 18.09
CA THR A 210 7.93 -3.62 17.28
C THR A 210 8.49 -4.10 15.93
N PRO A 211 8.62 -3.23 14.91
CA PRO A 211 9.28 -3.61 13.66
C PRO A 211 10.69 -4.17 13.87
N GLN A 212 11.46 -3.64 14.83
CA GLN A 212 12.77 -4.16 15.17
C GLN A 212 12.68 -5.60 15.70
N GLN A 213 11.82 -5.84 16.69
CA GLN A 213 11.65 -7.16 17.29
C GLN A 213 11.13 -8.18 16.26
N LEU A 214 10.31 -7.72 15.31
CA LEU A 214 9.88 -8.57 14.19
C LEU A 214 11.07 -9.02 13.33
N LEU A 215 12.00 -8.10 13.02
CA LEU A 215 13.22 -8.46 12.29
C LEU A 215 14.20 -9.29 13.12
N GLU A 216 14.32 -9.04 14.42
CA GLU A 216 15.14 -9.85 15.34
C GLU A 216 14.69 -11.32 15.36
N GLU A 217 13.37 -11.55 15.35
CA GLU A 217 12.80 -12.90 15.29
C GLU A 217 13.03 -13.56 13.93
N LEU A 218 12.73 -12.85 12.84
CA LEU A 218 12.84 -13.37 11.47
C LEU A 218 14.29 -13.61 11.03
N LEU A 219 15.24 -12.83 11.55
CA LEU A 219 16.64 -12.86 11.18
C LEU A 219 17.54 -13.38 12.33
N ALA A 220 16.97 -14.15 13.25
CA ALA A 220 17.70 -14.71 14.38
C ALA A 220 18.94 -15.52 13.94
N GLY A 221 20.11 -15.16 14.49
CA GLY A 221 21.38 -15.80 14.16
C GLY A 221 21.97 -15.42 12.78
N LEU A 222 21.52 -14.29 12.20
CA LEU A 222 21.99 -13.77 10.92
C LEU A 222 22.62 -12.36 11.04
N ASP A 223 23.13 -12.00 12.21
CA ASP A 223 23.84 -10.74 12.47
C ASP A 223 23.05 -9.53 11.93
N LEU A 224 21.87 -9.32 12.49
CA LEU A 224 20.97 -8.21 12.12
C LEU A 224 21.60 -6.85 12.43
N GLU A 225 21.66 -5.98 11.46
CA GLU A 225 22.08 -4.58 11.60
C GLU A 225 20.95 -3.63 11.16
N ILE A 226 20.41 -2.84 12.11
CA ILE A 226 19.44 -1.79 11.80
C ILE A 226 20.17 -0.62 11.15
N THR A 227 19.74 -0.25 9.94
CA THR A 227 20.38 0.81 9.16
C THR A 227 19.63 2.13 9.21
N ASP A 228 18.30 2.09 9.36
CA ASP A 228 17.49 3.30 9.37
C ASP A 228 16.11 3.04 10.01
N THR A 229 15.48 4.13 10.48
CA THR A 229 14.08 4.15 10.96
C THR A 229 13.35 5.33 10.34
N ILE A 230 12.30 5.06 9.60
CA ILE A 230 11.57 6.05 8.79
C ILE A 230 10.13 6.13 9.27
N PRO A 231 9.62 7.29 9.69
CA PRO A 231 8.21 7.45 9.99
C PRO A 231 7.36 7.22 8.74
N THR A 232 6.20 6.61 8.92
CA THR A 232 5.25 6.38 7.82
C THR A 232 3.84 6.80 8.22
N ARG A 233 3.05 7.25 7.26
CA ARG A 233 1.69 7.73 7.52
C ARG A 233 0.82 7.70 6.28
N PHE A 234 -0.48 7.69 6.50
CA PHE A 234 -1.42 8.04 5.43
C PHE A 234 -1.30 9.55 5.15
N TYR A 235 -1.01 9.89 3.90
CA TYR A 235 -0.86 11.28 3.51
C TYR A 235 -1.38 11.52 2.10
N CYS A 236 -2.42 12.33 2.00
CA CYS A 236 -2.94 12.80 0.71
C CYS A 236 -2.65 14.30 0.54
N ASN A 237 -1.92 14.61 -0.49
CA ASN A 237 -1.57 15.98 -0.84
C ASN A 237 -2.57 16.66 -1.80
N CYS A 238 -3.86 16.21 -1.77
CA CYS A 238 -4.90 16.88 -2.54
C CYS A 238 -5.19 18.28 -1.97
N SER A 239 -5.58 19.18 -2.85
CA SER A 239 -6.00 20.53 -2.51
C SER A 239 -7.01 21.02 -3.54
N LYS A 240 -7.73 22.11 -3.24
CA LYS A 240 -8.70 22.70 -4.16
C LYS A 240 -8.04 23.05 -5.51
N GLU A 241 -6.82 23.61 -5.48
CA GLU A 241 -6.05 23.97 -6.67
C GLU A 241 -5.65 22.76 -7.54
N ARG A 242 -5.36 21.61 -6.89
CA ARG A 242 -5.07 20.36 -7.63
C ARG A 242 -6.31 19.78 -8.27
N VAL A 243 -7.46 19.86 -7.58
CA VAL A 243 -8.75 19.42 -8.11
C VAL A 243 -9.20 20.34 -9.26
N GLU A 244 -8.96 21.64 -9.18
CA GLU A 244 -9.20 22.58 -10.30
C GLU A 244 -8.45 22.14 -11.58
N LYS A 245 -7.19 21.73 -11.47
CA LYS A 245 -6.44 21.21 -12.62
C LYS A 245 -7.08 19.95 -13.21
N ALA A 246 -7.64 19.09 -12.37
CA ALA A 246 -8.37 17.91 -12.83
C ALA A 246 -9.67 18.32 -13.55
N ILE A 247 -10.42 19.31 -13.03
CA ILE A 247 -11.62 19.86 -13.69
C ILE A 247 -11.23 20.45 -15.06
N VAL A 248 -10.15 21.22 -15.15
CA VAL A 248 -9.67 21.77 -16.42
C VAL A 248 -9.37 20.66 -17.44
N SER A 249 -8.82 19.52 -17.00
CA SER A 249 -8.49 18.39 -17.88
C SER A 249 -9.72 17.67 -18.47
N VAL A 250 -10.90 17.82 -17.89
CA VAL A 250 -12.17 17.28 -18.44
C VAL A 250 -12.59 18.00 -19.74
N GLY A 251 -12.13 19.23 -19.92
CA GLY A 251 -12.33 20.01 -21.13
C GLY A 251 -13.47 21.02 -21.05
N LYS A 252 -13.34 22.10 -21.83
CA LYS A 252 -14.25 23.25 -21.79
C LYS A 252 -15.72 22.90 -22.00
N LYS A 253 -16.00 21.93 -22.88
CA LYS A 253 -17.39 21.55 -23.18
C LYS A 253 -18.12 20.97 -21.97
N GLU A 254 -17.43 20.14 -21.19
CA GLU A 254 -18.02 19.52 -20.01
C GLU A 254 -18.13 20.54 -18.86
N ILE A 255 -17.14 21.44 -18.69
CA ILE A 255 -17.23 22.53 -17.71
C ILE A 255 -18.41 23.46 -18.07
N GLN A 256 -18.61 23.77 -19.36
CA GLN A 256 -19.73 24.61 -19.81
C GLN A 256 -21.08 23.96 -19.48
N LYS A 257 -21.23 22.63 -19.67
CA LYS A 257 -22.46 21.94 -19.27
C LYS A 257 -22.73 22.08 -17.77
N MET A 258 -21.67 21.87 -16.93
CA MET A 258 -21.82 22.06 -15.48
C MET A 258 -22.26 23.47 -15.11
N ILE A 259 -21.78 24.50 -15.84
CA ILE A 259 -22.21 25.90 -15.67
C ILE A 259 -23.67 26.07 -16.10
N ASP A 260 -24.07 25.50 -17.23
CA ASP A 260 -25.41 25.61 -17.79
C ASP A 260 -26.47 24.90 -16.92
N ASP A 261 -26.08 23.80 -16.24
CA ASP A 261 -26.92 23.11 -15.26
C ASP A 261 -27.24 24.00 -14.05
N GLY A 262 -26.43 25.02 -13.77
CA GLY A 262 -26.70 26.05 -12.76
C GLY A 262 -26.56 25.60 -11.32
N GLU A 263 -26.01 24.40 -11.07
CA GLU A 263 -25.85 23.81 -9.74
C GLU A 263 -24.37 23.79 -9.27
N GLU A 264 -24.19 23.84 -7.95
CA GLU A 264 -22.86 23.60 -7.33
C GLU A 264 -22.44 22.17 -7.61
N ILE A 265 -21.19 21.94 -8.04
CA ILE A 265 -20.63 20.59 -8.18
C ILE A 265 -19.78 20.22 -6.99
N GLU A 266 -19.78 18.94 -6.64
CA GLU A 266 -18.89 18.36 -5.66
C GLU A 266 -17.94 17.37 -6.34
N VAL A 267 -16.64 17.55 -6.12
CA VAL A 267 -15.60 16.64 -6.60
C VAL A 267 -14.89 16.00 -5.40
N LYS A 268 -14.91 14.68 -5.33
CA LYS A 268 -14.24 13.92 -4.25
C LYS A 268 -12.88 13.41 -4.68
N CYS A 269 -11.92 13.52 -3.78
CA CYS A 269 -10.61 12.91 -3.98
C CYS A 269 -10.71 11.40 -3.78
N HIS A 270 -10.38 10.61 -4.78
CA HIS A 270 -10.41 9.13 -4.68
C HIS A 270 -9.49 8.57 -3.58
N PHE A 271 -8.37 9.26 -3.26
CA PHE A 271 -7.40 8.77 -2.28
C PHE A 271 -7.76 9.04 -0.82
N CYS A 272 -8.47 10.11 -0.51
CA CYS A 272 -8.80 10.47 0.88
C CYS A 272 -10.26 10.85 1.09
N ASN A 273 -11.08 10.73 0.06
CA ASN A 273 -12.51 11.04 0.07
C ASN A 273 -12.86 12.49 0.48
N ALA A 274 -11.86 13.39 0.54
CA ALA A 274 -12.10 14.82 0.79
C ALA A 274 -12.94 15.41 -0.35
N ALA A 275 -14.01 16.12 0.03
CA ALA A 275 -14.94 16.74 -0.90
C ALA A 275 -14.57 18.21 -1.14
N TYR A 276 -14.56 18.62 -2.39
CA TYR A 276 -14.32 19.99 -2.84
C TYR A 276 -15.52 20.48 -3.63
N LYS A 277 -16.11 21.56 -3.17
CA LYS A 277 -17.26 22.18 -3.81
C LYS A 277 -16.86 23.35 -4.68
N TYR A 278 -17.53 23.49 -5.82
CA TYR A 278 -17.32 24.55 -6.79
C TYR A 278 -18.65 25.15 -7.17
N SER A 279 -18.80 26.44 -6.89
CA SER A 279 -19.96 27.24 -7.35
C SER A 279 -19.90 27.45 -8.85
N VAL A 280 -21.04 27.80 -9.44
CA VAL A 280 -21.12 28.16 -10.86
C VAL A 280 -20.17 29.30 -11.21
N ASP A 281 -19.98 30.29 -10.33
CA ASP A 281 -19.06 31.41 -10.58
C ASP A 281 -17.58 30.96 -10.54
N GLU A 282 -17.22 30.06 -9.63
CA GLU A 282 -15.87 29.45 -9.65
C GLU A 282 -15.63 28.66 -10.93
N LEU A 283 -16.60 27.89 -11.42
CA LEU A 283 -16.51 27.19 -12.70
C LEU A 283 -16.33 28.14 -13.90
N LYS A 284 -17.01 29.27 -13.90
CA LYS A 284 -16.81 30.33 -14.91
C LYS A 284 -15.40 30.91 -14.88
N GLU A 285 -14.81 31.07 -13.70
CA GLU A 285 -13.40 31.51 -13.58
C GLU A 285 -12.41 30.42 -14.03
N ILE A 286 -12.67 29.17 -13.71
CA ILE A 286 -11.84 28.01 -14.13
C ILE A 286 -11.83 27.94 -15.68
N ILE A 287 -13.00 28.04 -16.33
CA ILE A 287 -13.06 27.93 -17.80
C ILE A 287 -12.33 29.08 -18.51
N LYS A 288 -12.32 30.28 -17.92
CA LYS A 288 -11.58 31.45 -18.47
C LYS A 288 -10.06 31.23 -18.40
N ARG A 289 -9.56 30.56 -17.36
CA ARG A 289 -8.12 30.24 -17.16
C ARG A 289 -7.66 29.04 -17.99
N SER A 290 -8.59 28.19 -18.42
CA SER A 290 -8.26 27.04 -19.28
C SER A 290 -8.05 27.54 -20.72
N LYS A 291 -6.76 27.58 -21.13
CA LYS A 291 -6.38 27.97 -22.51
C LYS A 291 -6.75 26.91 -23.55
#